data_ba129be8ec803aefe6a0a7d8167dda4c
#
_entry.id   ba129be8ec803aefe6a0a7d8167dda4c
#
_cell.length_a   1.000
_cell.length_b   1.000
_cell.length_c   1.000
_cell.angle_alpha   90.00
_cell.angle_beta   90.00
_cell.angle_gamma   90.00
#
_symmetry.space_group_name_H-M   'P 1'
#
loop_
_entity.id
_entity.type
_entity.pdbx_description
1 polymer ?
#
loop_
_entity_poly.entity_id
_entity_poly.type
_entity_poly.pdbx_seq_one_letter_code
_entity_poly.pdbx_strand_id
1 'polypeptide(L)'
;MLEYIKQEADMTTTENGAVTYASTGSRCLDLFATIGALRRQNEKEIIARFIRAYTEEADLAMKLLFFARDIREGFGERKVFRTVLQWLAKNEPDSVRKNLGYVAEYGRFDDLLALMDTPCEKEMLAYLREQFEADMKNFAEGNPVSLLGKWLPSVNASNQKTVHQAKKIARAFGLHDASYRKALTALRAQIRIIENYLREKDYTFDYEQQPSRALFKYKQAFWRNDRERYAAFLSKAAADKAKLHADHVAPYELIQPYLGWSNNGSFLRDISSEEKAVLNATWASMPDFGGDENALA
;
A
#
# COMPACT_ATOMS: atom_id res chain seq x y z
N MET A 1 -37.89 25.23 -6.23
CA MET A 1 -37.61 25.82 -4.90
C MET A 1 -36.71 24.91 -4.05
N LEU A 2 -37.04 23.62 -3.82
CA LEU A 2 -36.20 22.69 -3.05
C LEU A 2 -34.83 22.41 -3.71
N GLU A 3 -34.74 22.29 -5.04
CA GLU A 3 -33.49 22.15 -5.76
C GLU A 3 -32.61 23.39 -5.68
N TYR A 4 -33.21 24.58 -5.70
CA TYR A 4 -32.51 25.84 -5.52
C TYR A 4 -31.86 25.95 -4.12
N ILE A 5 -32.62 25.55 -3.08
CA ILE A 5 -32.11 25.50 -1.70
C ILE A 5 -30.98 24.46 -1.54
N LYS A 6 -31.09 23.31 -2.23
CA LYS A 6 -30.02 22.32 -2.25
C LYS A 6 -28.75 22.82 -2.94
N GLN A 7 -28.89 23.52 -4.05
CA GLN A 7 -27.76 24.11 -4.78
C GLN A 7 -27.04 25.17 -3.96
N GLU A 8 -27.75 26.07 -3.29
CA GLU A 8 -27.11 27.08 -2.42
C GLU A 8 -26.46 26.46 -1.17
N ALA A 9 -27.05 25.39 -0.59
CA ALA A 9 -26.50 24.71 0.59
C ALA A 9 -25.19 23.95 0.30
N ASP A 10 -24.95 23.55 -0.96
CA ASP A 10 -23.74 22.83 -1.38
C ASP A 10 -22.65 23.74 -1.97
N MET A 11 -22.80 25.06 -1.91
CA MET A 11 -21.80 26.01 -2.42
C MET A 11 -20.66 26.20 -1.42
N THR A 12 -19.46 26.30 -1.94
CA THR A 12 -18.23 26.62 -1.20
C THR A 12 -17.32 27.50 -2.05
N THR A 13 -16.20 27.93 -1.50
CA THR A 13 -15.19 28.68 -2.25
C THR A 13 -13.89 27.88 -2.33
N THR A 14 -13.24 27.92 -3.48
CA THR A 14 -11.88 27.40 -3.67
C THR A 14 -10.87 28.27 -2.92
N GLU A 15 -9.62 27.80 -2.78
CA GLU A 15 -8.52 28.59 -2.20
C GLU A 15 -8.30 29.93 -2.92
N ASN A 16 -8.64 30.00 -4.21
CA ASN A 16 -8.55 31.24 -5.03
C ASN A 16 -9.82 32.10 -4.94
N GLY A 17 -10.77 31.79 -4.05
CA GLY A 17 -11.99 32.54 -3.84
C GLY A 17 -13.09 32.33 -4.90
N ALA A 18 -12.91 31.41 -5.85
CA ALA A 18 -13.95 31.09 -6.83
C ALA A 18 -15.07 30.24 -6.17
N VAL A 19 -16.32 30.57 -6.48
CA VAL A 19 -17.48 29.81 -5.99
C VAL A 19 -17.55 28.47 -6.72
N THR A 20 -17.74 27.40 -5.96
CA THR A 20 -17.87 26.04 -6.48
C THR A 20 -18.83 25.22 -5.63
N TYR A 21 -19.13 24.00 -6.05
CA TYR A 21 -19.94 23.08 -5.27
C TYR A 21 -19.08 22.32 -4.26
N ALA A 22 -19.58 22.12 -3.03
CA ALA A 22 -18.95 21.31 -1.99
C ALA A 22 -19.12 19.81 -2.24
N SER A 23 -20.07 19.40 -3.05
CA SER A 23 -20.40 18.03 -3.42
C SER A 23 -20.67 17.92 -4.92
N THR A 24 -20.34 16.76 -5.50
CA THR A 24 -20.65 16.42 -6.89
C THR A 24 -22.12 15.96 -7.06
N GLY A 25 -22.87 15.83 -5.96
CA GLY A 25 -24.21 15.22 -5.95
C GLY A 25 -24.18 13.70 -5.76
N SER A 26 -23.02 13.04 -5.92
CA SER A 26 -22.80 11.64 -5.58
C SER A 26 -21.81 11.52 -4.41
N ARG A 27 -22.22 10.84 -3.36
CA ARG A 27 -21.38 10.62 -2.16
C ARG A 27 -20.24 9.64 -2.45
N CYS A 28 -20.46 8.71 -3.36
CA CYS A 28 -19.40 7.81 -3.82
C CYS A 28 -18.33 8.56 -4.61
N LEU A 29 -18.71 9.46 -5.50
CA LEU A 29 -17.76 10.30 -6.25
C LEU A 29 -17.01 11.28 -5.32
N ASP A 30 -17.71 11.87 -4.35
CA ASP A 30 -17.08 12.73 -3.34
C ASP A 30 -16.06 11.96 -2.49
N LEU A 31 -16.37 10.69 -2.12
CA LEU A 31 -15.42 9.82 -1.43
C LEU A 31 -14.19 9.57 -2.31
N PHE A 32 -14.37 9.16 -3.57
CA PHE A 32 -13.29 8.91 -4.51
C PHE A 32 -12.35 10.12 -4.64
N ALA A 33 -12.90 11.30 -4.90
CA ALA A 33 -12.14 12.53 -5.10
C ALA A 33 -11.34 12.96 -3.85
N THR A 34 -11.81 12.59 -2.64
CA THR A 34 -11.20 13.03 -1.38
C THR A 34 -10.38 11.98 -0.65
N ILE A 35 -10.38 10.72 -1.08
CA ILE A 35 -9.70 9.60 -0.38
C ILE A 35 -8.23 9.92 -0.05
N GLY A 36 -7.46 10.46 -1.00
CA GLY A 36 -6.07 10.80 -0.78
C GLY A 36 -5.85 11.88 0.30
N ALA A 37 -6.78 12.82 0.43
CA ALA A 37 -6.75 13.86 1.46
C ALA A 37 -7.21 13.34 2.83
N LEU A 38 -8.09 12.34 2.86
CA LEU A 38 -8.64 11.77 4.11
C LEU A 38 -7.57 11.18 5.03
N ARG A 39 -6.41 10.76 4.52
CA ARG A 39 -5.31 10.27 5.38
C ARG A 39 -4.85 11.28 6.42
N ARG A 40 -5.04 12.59 6.17
CA ARG A 40 -4.69 13.69 7.08
C ARG A 40 -5.80 14.00 8.09
N GLN A 41 -7.00 13.48 7.86
CA GLN A 41 -8.15 13.70 8.73
C GLN A 41 -8.15 12.76 9.94
N ASN A 42 -8.97 13.09 10.94
CA ASN A 42 -9.22 12.21 12.08
C ASN A 42 -10.13 11.02 11.69
N GLU A 43 -10.18 10.01 12.55
CA GLU A 43 -10.93 8.78 12.28
C GLU A 43 -12.44 9.03 12.11
N LYS A 44 -13.01 9.97 12.87
CA LYS A 44 -14.44 10.30 12.78
C LYS A 44 -14.82 10.85 11.42
N GLU A 45 -14.01 11.73 10.85
CA GLU A 45 -14.24 12.29 9.53
C GLU A 45 -14.06 11.23 8.42
N ILE A 46 -13.05 10.37 8.52
CA ILE A 46 -12.86 9.25 7.60
C ILE A 46 -14.10 8.37 7.57
N ILE A 47 -14.57 7.96 8.75
CA ILE A 47 -15.75 7.10 8.90
C ILE A 47 -17.01 7.81 8.39
N ALA A 48 -17.22 9.08 8.74
CA ALA A 48 -18.40 9.83 8.33
C ALA A 48 -18.51 9.93 6.79
N ARG A 49 -17.39 10.19 6.11
CA ARG A 49 -17.35 10.24 4.64
C ARG A 49 -17.64 8.89 4.02
N PHE A 50 -17.06 7.84 4.56
CA PHE A 50 -17.33 6.47 4.09
C PHE A 50 -18.82 6.08 4.29
N ILE A 51 -19.40 6.35 5.45
CA ILE A 51 -20.81 6.04 5.73
C ILE A 51 -21.73 6.71 4.71
N ARG A 52 -21.48 7.97 4.36
CA ARG A 52 -22.30 8.67 3.36
C ARG A 52 -22.28 7.96 2.00
N ALA A 53 -21.12 7.52 1.55
CA ALA A 53 -20.99 6.74 0.31
C ALA A 53 -21.61 5.34 0.44
N TYR A 54 -21.39 4.68 1.58
CA TYR A 54 -21.90 3.34 1.85
C TYR A 54 -23.44 3.30 1.92
N THR A 55 -24.08 4.35 2.47
CA THR A 55 -25.54 4.48 2.48
C THR A 55 -26.13 4.84 1.11
N GLU A 56 -25.37 5.47 0.23
CA GLU A 56 -25.79 5.74 -1.16
C GLU A 56 -25.71 4.45 -1.98
N GLU A 57 -24.55 3.80 -2.00
CA GLU A 57 -24.31 2.56 -2.74
C GLU A 57 -23.22 1.73 -2.07
N ALA A 58 -23.64 0.71 -1.30
CA ALA A 58 -22.73 -0.08 -0.48
C ALA A 58 -21.64 -0.82 -1.29
N ASP A 59 -22.03 -1.42 -2.43
CA ASP A 59 -21.09 -2.18 -3.27
C ASP A 59 -20.02 -1.27 -3.91
N LEU A 60 -20.43 -0.10 -4.38
CA LEU A 60 -19.50 0.87 -4.95
C LEU A 60 -18.58 1.44 -3.87
N ALA A 61 -19.11 1.79 -2.70
CA ALA A 61 -18.31 2.27 -1.58
C ALA A 61 -17.28 1.23 -1.12
N MET A 62 -17.63 -0.06 -1.11
CA MET A 62 -16.69 -1.15 -0.82
C MET A 62 -15.62 -1.27 -1.91
N LYS A 63 -15.96 -1.20 -3.18
CA LYS A 63 -14.99 -1.17 -4.29
C LYS A 63 -14.03 0.00 -4.16
N LEU A 64 -14.54 1.20 -3.87
CA LEU A 64 -13.73 2.40 -3.62
C LEU A 64 -12.78 2.23 -2.41
N LEU A 65 -13.25 1.57 -1.35
CA LEU A 65 -12.43 1.27 -0.18
C LEU A 65 -11.26 0.34 -0.54
N PHE A 66 -11.51 -0.73 -1.31
CA PHE A 66 -10.45 -1.63 -1.77
C PHE A 66 -9.52 -0.95 -2.78
N PHE A 67 -10.05 -0.16 -3.71
CA PHE A 67 -9.25 0.66 -4.62
C PHE A 67 -8.35 1.65 -3.85
N ALA A 68 -8.89 2.30 -2.82
CA ALA A 68 -8.07 3.16 -1.95
C ALA A 68 -6.88 2.43 -1.34
N ARG A 69 -7.06 1.14 -0.99
CA ARG A 69 -6.01 0.32 -0.37
C ARG A 69 -5.10 -0.36 -1.36
N ASP A 70 -5.56 -0.63 -2.56
CA ASP A 70 -4.78 -1.36 -3.54
C ASP A 70 -3.38 -0.76 -3.70
N ILE A 71 -2.37 -1.64 -3.50
CA ILE A 71 -0.95 -1.28 -3.56
C ILE A 71 -0.38 -1.35 -4.98
N ARG A 72 -1.14 -1.84 -5.94
CA ARG A 72 -0.71 -2.04 -7.34
C ARG A 72 -1.30 -0.97 -8.24
N GLU A 73 -2.61 -0.84 -8.28
CA GLU A 73 -3.34 0.02 -9.22
C GLU A 73 -4.15 1.12 -8.53
N GLY A 74 -4.20 1.10 -7.19
CA GLY A 74 -4.93 2.07 -6.38
C GLY A 74 -4.03 3.10 -5.69
N PHE A 75 -4.58 3.76 -4.68
CA PHE A 75 -3.88 4.83 -3.95
C PHE A 75 -2.89 4.36 -2.89
N GLY A 76 -2.92 3.07 -2.49
CA GLY A 76 -2.08 2.54 -1.42
C GLY A 76 -2.40 3.10 -0.01
N GLU A 77 -3.60 3.66 0.19
CA GLU A 77 -4.01 4.35 1.41
C GLU A 77 -4.32 3.38 2.54
N ARG A 78 -3.41 3.27 3.48
CA ARG A 78 -3.48 2.31 4.57
C ARG A 78 -4.32 2.77 5.76
N LYS A 79 -4.19 4.05 6.14
CA LYS A 79 -4.90 4.60 7.31
C LYS A 79 -6.41 4.59 7.06
N VAL A 80 -6.83 5.14 5.93
CA VAL A 80 -8.25 5.21 5.56
C VAL A 80 -8.85 3.81 5.55
N PHE A 81 -8.21 2.88 4.83
CA PHE A 81 -8.67 1.50 4.72
C PHE A 81 -8.82 0.81 6.09
N ARG A 82 -7.80 0.85 6.94
CA ARG A 82 -7.83 0.18 8.25
C ARG A 82 -8.87 0.78 9.20
N THR A 83 -9.02 2.11 9.20
CA THR A 83 -10.02 2.80 10.01
C THR A 83 -11.42 2.38 9.61
N VAL A 84 -11.72 2.37 8.30
CA VAL A 84 -13.03 1.97 7.78
C VAL A 84 -13.26 0.47 7.97
N LEU A 85 -12.26 -0.38 7.69
CA LEU A 85 -12.36 -1.83 7.88
C LEU A 85 -12.68 -2.19 9.34
N GLN A 86 -12.07 -1.51 10.30
CA GLN A 86 -12.34 -1.71 11.72
C GLN A 86 -13.75 -1.26 12.10
N TRP A 87 -14.23 -0.16 11.54
CA TRP A 87 -15.59 0.32 11.73
C TRP A 87 -16.61 -0.67 11.12
N LEU A 88 -16.39 -1.12 9.89
CA LEU A 88 -17.24 -2.12 9.22
C LEU A 88 -17.31 -3.42 10.02
N ALA A 89 -16.19 -3.91 10.53
CA ALA A 89 -16.17 -5.13 11.32
C ALA A 89 -17.02 -5.08 12.60
N LYS A 90 -17.26 -3.87 13.12
CA LYS A 90 -18.11 -3.65 14.32
C LYS A 90 -19.59 -3.40 13.97
N ASN A 91 -19.86 -2.77 12.84
CA ASN A 91 -21.22 -2.28 12.50
C ASN A 91 -21.86 -3.09 11.37
N GLU A 92 -21.05 -3.58 10.41
CA GLU A 92 -21.46 -4.31 9.21
C GLU A 92 -20.57 -5.56 9.01
N PRO A 93 -20.49 -6.48 10.00
CA PRO A 93 -19.53 -7.59 9.97
C PRO A 93 -19.69 -8.52 8.77
N ASP A 94 -20.89 -8.68 8.23
CA ASP A 94 -21.13 -9.55 7.07
C ASP A 94 -20.50 -8.99 5.79
N SER A 95 -20.44 -7.68 5.65
CA SER A 95 -19.70 -7.04 4.55
C SER A 95 -18.20 -7.33 4.63
N VAL A 96 -17.62 -7.38 5.84
CA VAL A 96 -16.21 -7.75 6.04
C VAL A 96 -15.99 -9.22 5.76
N ARG A 97 -16.85 -10.12 6.27
CA ARG A 97 -16.74 -11.58 6.07
C ARG A 97 -16.74 -11.96 4.60
N LYS A 98 -17.65 -11.38 3.82
CA LYS A 98 -17.74 -11.61 2.36
C LYS A 98 -16.47 -11.22 1.61
N ASN A 99 -15.76 -10.19 2.09
CA ASN A 99 -14.62 -9.58 1.41
C ASN A 99 -13.27 -9.88 2.09
N LEU A 100 -13.23 -10.81 3.06
CA LEU A 100 -12.06 -11.04 3.90
C LEU A 100 -10.79 -11.40 3.11
N GLY A 101 -10.89 -12.24 2.10
CA GLY A 101 -9.77 -12.65 1.25
C GLY A 101 -9.15 -11.48 0.50
N TYR A 102 -9.96 -10.55 0.04
CA TYR A 102 -9.50 -9.36 -0.69
C TYR A 102 -8.64 -8.40 0.15
N VAL A 103 -8.76 -8.44 1.48
CA VAL A 103 -7.94 -7.59 2.36
C VAL A 103 -6.45 -7.86 2.18
N ALA A 104 -6.05 -9.13 2.05
CA ALA A 104 -4.66 -9.50 1.81
C ALA A 104 -4.27 -9.37 0.33
N GLU A 105 -5.21 -9.55 -0.59
CA GLU A 105 -5.01 -9.48 -2.03
C GLU A 105 -4.70 -8.05 -2.50
N TYR A 106 -5.54 -7.08 -2.15
CA TYR A 106 -5.36 -5.66 -2.50
C TYR A 106 -4.44 -4.92 -1.53
N GLY A 107 -4.26 -5.44 -0.31
CA GLY A 107 -3.44 -4.85 0.72
C GLY A 107 -2.27 -5.75 1.14
N ARG A 108 -2.26 -6.03 2.43
CA ARG A 108 -1.23 -6.85 3.08
C ARG A 108 -1.87 -7.68 4.19
N PHE A 109 -1.24 -8.80 4.54
CA PHE A 109 -1.71 -9.63 5.66
C PHE A 109 -1.78 -8.87 7.01
N ASP A 110 -0.95 -7.86 7.23
CA ASP A 110 -1.02 -7.06 8.46
C ASP A 110 -2.20 -6.07 8.49
N ASP A 111 -2.91 -5.86 7.38
CA ASP A 111 -4.15 -5.09 7.38
C ASP A 111 -5.30 -5.88 8.03
N LEU A 112 -5.27 -7.21 7.94
CA LEU A 112 -6.20 -8.10 8.64
C LEU A 112 -6.14 -7.93 10.16
N LEU A 113 -5.01 -7.50 10.71
CA LEU A 113 -4.87 -7.25 12.16
C LEU A 113 -5.75 -6.11 12.68
N ALA A 114 -6.32 -5.28 11.78
CA ALA A 114 -7.34 -4.31 12.15
C ALA A 114 -8.65 -4.97 12.62
N LEU A 115 -8.85 -6.25 12.31
CA LEU A 115 -10.02 -7.04 12.72
C LEU A 115 -9.85 -7.70 14.10
N MET A 116 -8.69 -7.58 14.75
CA MET A 116 -8.50 -8.03 16.12
C MET A 116 -9.48 -7.31 17.06
N ASP A 117 -10.00 -8.05 18.01
CA ASP A 117 -10.96 -7.56 19.01
C ASP A 117 -12.26 -7.01 18.39
N THR A 118 -12.65 -7.54 17.22
CA THR A 118 -13.91 -7.25 16.53
C THR A 118 -14.75 -8.51 16.34
N PRO A 119 -16.04 -8.40 15.98
CA PRO A 119 -16.88 -9.56 15.64
C PRO A 119 -16.35 -10.44 14.48
N CYS A 120 -15.39 -9.95 13.68
CA CYS A 120 -14.78 -10.68 12.58
C CYS A 120 -13.42 -11.34 12.94
N GLU A 121 -13.00 -11.29 14.22
CA GLU A 121 -11.70 -11.83 14.65
C GLU A 121 -11.59 -13.34 14.39
N LYS A 122 -12.64 -14.09 14.65
CA LYS A 122 -12.64 -15.54 14.51
C LYS A 122 -12.40 -15.96 13.05
N GLU A 123 -13.11 -15.36 12.13
CA GLU A 123 -13.00 -15.63 10.69
C GLU A 123 -11.65 -15.17 10.15
N MET A 124 -11.16 -14.03 10.61
CA MET A 124 -9.82 -13.53 10.26
C MET A 124 -8.72 -14.48 10.73
N LEU A 125 -8.79 -14.98 11.96
CA LEU A 125 -7.82 -15.94 12.49
C LEU A 125 -7.88 -17.28 11.76
N ALA A 126 -9.07 -17.74 11.36
CA ALA A 126 -9.24 -18.94 10.54
C ALA A 126 -8.58 -18.77 9.16
N TYR A 127 -8.82 -17.64 8.49
CA TYR A 127 -8.21 -17.32 7.20
C TYR A 127 -6.67 -17.26 7.30
N LEU A 128 -6.13 -16.59 8.34
CA LEU A 128 -4.68 -16.54 8.56
C LEU A 128 -4.09 -17.93 8.82
N ARG A 129 -4.81 -18.80 9.55
CA ARG A 129 -4.39 -20.16 9.82
C ARG A 129 -4.33 -21.00 8.55
N GLU A 130 -5.37 -20.95 7.73
CA GLU A 130 -5.44 -21.68 6.45
C GLU A 130 -4.26 -21.27 5.54
N GLN A 131 -4.00 -19.99 5.41
CA GLN A 131 -2.85 -19.49 4.64
C GLN A 131 -1.51 -19.94 5.26
N PHE A 132 -1.40 -19.92 6.59
CA PHE A 132 -0.19 -20.38 7.27
C PHE A 132 0.06 -21.88 7.03
N GLU A 133 -0.96 -22.71 7.10
CA GLU A 133 -0.86 -24.16 6.82
C GLU A 133 -0.43 -24.41 5.36
N ALA A 134 -0.99 -23.66 4.41
CA ALA A 134 -0.59 -23.70 3.01
C ALA A 134 0.88 -23.28 2.82
N ASP A 135 1.31 -22.19 3.46
CA ASP A 135 2.70 -21.72 3.39
C ASP A 135 3.67 -22.74 4.02
N MET A 136 3.31 -23.37 5.13
CA MET A 136 4.15 -24.40 5.76
C MET A 136 4.27 -25.64 4.90
N LYS A 137 3.22 -26.04 4.19
CA LYS A 137 3.27 -27.12 3.21
C LYS A 137 4.20 -26.74 2.04
N ASN A 138 4.01 -25.58 1.45
CA ASN A 138 4.86 -25.09 0.37
C ASN A 138 6.34 -25.01 0.79
N PHE A 139 6.59 -24.55 2.03
CA PHE A 139 7.93 -24.52 2.61
C PHE A 139 8.56 -25.91 2.66
N ALA A 140 7.83 -26.92 3.13
CA ALA A 140 8.32 -28.31 3.22
C ALA A 140 8.62 -28.93 1.84
N GLU A 141 7.88 -28.53 0.81
CA GLU A 141 8.03 -28.97 -0.58
C GLU A 141 9.08 -28.15 -1.37
N GLY A 142 9.64 -27.07 -0.77
CA GLY A 142 10.56 -26.17 -1.44
C GLY A 142 9.88 -25.18 -2.42
N ASN A 143 8.56 -25.10 -2.38
CA ASN A 143 7.76 -24.19 -3.20
C ASN A 143 7.76 -22.74 -2.66
N PRO A 144 7.45 -21.73 -3.49
CA PRO A 144 7.28 -20.35 -3.04
C PRO A 144 6.21 -20.23 -1.95
N VAL A 145 6.49 -19.40 -0.94
CA VAL A 145 5.56 -19.08 0.14
C VAL A 145 5.01 -17.67 -0.02
N SER A 146 3.85 -17.39 0.57
CA SER A 146 3.26 -16.06 0.57
C SER A 146 4.04 -15.08 1.46
N LEU A 147 3.65 -13.80 1.42
CA LEU A 147 4.23 -12.79 2.31
C LEU A 147 3.65 -12.82 3.74
N LEU A 148 2.83 -13.80 4.10
CA LEU A 148 2.23 -13.94 5.42
C LEU A 148 3.30 -13.88 6.52
N GLY A 149 4.34 -14.71 6.41
CA GLY A 149 5.43 -14.78 7.39
C GLY A 149 6.13 -13.43 7.61
N LYS A 150 6.23 -12.58 6.58
CA LYS A 150 6.78 -11.22 6.67
C LYS A 150 5.92 -10.30 7.53
N TRP A 151 4.59 -10.38 7.38
CA TRP A 151 3.66 -9.41 7.93
C TRP A 151 3.05 -9.81 9.27
N LEU A 152 3.10 -11.08 9.65
CA LEU A 152 2.63 -11.50 10.97
C LEU A 152 3.51 -10.95 12.10
N PRO A 153 2.88 -10.53 13.23
CA PRO A 153 3.58 -9.97 14.37
C PRO A 153 4.44 -11.01 15.07
N SER A 154 5.54 -10.56 15.68
CA SER A 154 6.43 -11.42 16.46
C SER A 154 6.04 -11.44 17.94
N VAL A 155 6.13 -12.61 18.58
CA VAL A 155 5.97 -12.75 20.04
C VAL A 155 7.09 -12.07 20.83
N ASN A 156 8.20 -11.71 20.18
CA ASN A 156 9.34 -11.01 20.76
C ASN A 156 9.39 -9.53 20.36
N ALA A 157 8.28 -8.95 19.91
CA ALA A 157 8.23 -7.54 19.59
C ALA A 157 8.39 -6.68 20.86
N SER A 158 8.94 -5.48 20.73
CA SER A 158 9.08 -4.52 21.82
C SER A 158 7.73 -3.94 22.30
N ASN A 159 6.75 -3.86 21.38
CA ASN A 159 5.43 -3.33 21.68
C ASN A 159 4.51 -4.41 22.25
N GLN A 160 3.96 -4.19 23.44
CA GLN A 160 3.09 -5.14 24.16
C GLN A 160 1.81 -5.48 23.38
N LYS A 161 1.20 -4.53 22.67
CA LYS A 161 0.03 -4.77 21.83
C LYS A 161 0.38 -5.75 20.70
N THR A 162 1.54 -5.56 20.07
CA THR A 162 2.04 -6.45 19.02
C THR A 162 2.30 -7.86 19.55
N VAL A 163 2.89 -7.99 20.75
CA VAL A 163 3.10 -9.28 21.43
C VAL A 163 1.77 -9.98 21.71
N HIS A 164 0.79 -9.23 22.22
CA HIS A 164 -0.54 -9.76 22.51
C HIS A 164 -1.20 -10.32 21.24
N GLN A 165 -1.18 -9.57 20.14
CA GLN A 165 -1.68 -10.02 18.83
C GLN A 165 -0.97 -11.28 18.36
N ALA A 166 0.37 -11.31 18.43
CA ALA A 166 1.17 -12.46 18.04
C ALA A 166 0.79 -13.72 18.83
N LYS A 167 0.60 -13.60 20.15
CA LYS A 167 0.18 -14.71 21.01
C LYS A 167 -1.24 -15.21 20.72
N LYS A 168 -2.18 -14.30 20.38
CA LYS A 168 -3.52 -14.69 19.91
C LYS A 168 -3.44 -15.51 18.62
N ILE A 169 -2.64 -15.06 17.65
CA ILE A 169 -2.43 -15.76 16.38
C ILE A 169 -1.77 -17.11 16.62
N ALA A 170 -0.69 -17.17 17.41
CA ALA A 170 -0.02 -18.42 17.73
C ALA A 170 -0.98 -19.47 18.31
N ARG A 171 -1.84 -19.07 19.27
CA ARG A 171 -2.87 -19.92 19.85
C ARG A 171 -3.89 -20.38 18.80
N ALA A 172 -4.34 -19.47 17.92
CA ALA A 172 -5.28 -19.81 16.84
C ALA A 172 -4.67 -20.82 15.85
N PHE A 173 -3.35 -20.78 15.64
CA PHE A 173 -2.62 -21.77 14.85
C PHE A 173 -2.34 -23.08 15.60
N GLY A 174 -2.71 -23.17 16.88
CA GLY A 174 -2.39 -24.34 17.74
C GLY A 174 -0.92 -24.44 18.11
N LEU A 175 -0.18 -23.33 18.08
CA LEU A 175 1.27 -23.29 18.32
C LEU A 175 1.61 -22.61 19.66
N HIS A 176 2.65 -23.13 20.31
CA HIS A 176 3.32 -22.41 21.40
C HIS A 176 4.19 -21.28 20.83
N ASP A 177 4.47 -20.24 21.64
CA ASP A 177 5.24 -19.06 21.26
C ASP A 177 6.58 -19.40 20.58
N ALA A 178 7.30 -20.41 21.08
CA ALA A 178 8.59 -20.85 20.53
C ALA A 178 8.43 -21.48 19.13
N SER A 179 7.42 -22.34 18.95
CA SER A 179 7.11 -23.00 17.67
C SER A 179 6.63 -21.99 16.63
N TYR A 180 5.74 -21.07 17.02
CA TYR A 180 5.29 -19.98 16.17
C TYR A 180 6.48 -19.11 15.68
N ARG A 181 7.37 -18.70 16.59
CA ARG A 181 8.57 -17.94 16.24
C ARG A 181 9.46 -18.70 15.25
N LYS A 182 9.70 -20.00 15.50
CA LYS A 182 10.53 -20.85 14.62
C LYS A 182 9.91 -20.95 13.22
N ALA A 183 8.60 -21.16 13.12
CA ALA A 183 7.88 -21.25 11.86
C ALA A 183 7.96 -19.91 11.08
N LEU A 184 7.70 -18.77 11.75
CA LEU A 184 7.83 -17.46 11.09
C LEU A 184 9.27 -17.18 10.63
N THR A 185 10.29 -17.62 11.38
CA THR A 185 11.69 -17.46 10.97
C THR A 185 12.00 -18.27 9.72
N ALA A 186 11.50 -19.51 9.65
CA ALA A 186 11.66 -20.36 8.48
C ALA A 186 10.98 -19.76 7.23
N LEU A 187 9.71 -19.36 7.35
CA LEU A 187 8.99 -18.69 6.24
C LEU A 187 9.69 -17.42 5.78
N ARG A 188 10.16 -16.58 6.72
CA ARG A 188 10.89 -15.33 6.39
C ARG A 188 12.21 -15.59 5.66
N ALA A 189 12.91 -16.67 5.98
CA ALA A 189 14.13 -17.05 5.29
C ALA A 189 13.87 -17.47 3.83
N GLN A 190 12.70 -18.08 3.56
CA GLN A 190 12.31 -18.49 2.21
C GLN A 190 11.78 -17.31 1.35
N ILE A 191 11.29 -16.25 1.98
CA ILE A 191 10.79 -15.06 1.26
C ILE A 191 11.99 -14.33 0.65
N ARG A 192 12.18 -14.49 -0.66
CA ARG A 192 13.25 -13.84 -1.42
C ARG A 192 12.87 -12.43 -1.81
N ILE A 193 12.97 -11.50 -0.87
CA ILE A 193 12.80 -10.07 -1.09
C ILE A 193 14.15 -9.35 -1.13
N ILE A 194 14.17 -8.20 -1.80
CA ILE A 194 15.40 -7.43 -2.00
C ILE A 194 16.12 -7.08 -0.67
N GLU A 195 15.37 -6.86 0.41
CA GLU A 195 15.93 -6.58 1.73
C GLU A 195 16.76 -7.75 2.31
N ASN A 196 16.38 -8.99 1.98
CA ASN A 196 17.13 -10.18 2.41
C ASN A 196 18.44 -10.28 1.63
N TYR A 197 18.39 -10.10 0.32
CA TYR A 197 19.58 -10.06 -0.52
C TYR A 197 20.57 -8.98 -0.06
N LEU A 198 20.08 -7.76 0.21
CA LEU A 198 20.93 -6.66 0.69
C LEU A 198 21.53 -6.94 2.07
N ARG A 199 20.79 -7.59 2.97
CA ARG A 199 21.28 -7.98 4.30
C ARG A 199 22.43 -9.00 4.19
N GLU A 200 22.30 -9.94 3.26
CA GLU A 200 23.28 -11.01 3.00
C GLU A 200 24.42 -10.55 2.09
N LYS A 201 24.34 -9.29 1.59
CA LYS A 201 25.27 -8.74 0.59
C LYS A 201 25.33 -9.58 -0.69
N ASP A 202 24.22 -10.24 -1.00
CA ASP A 202 24.03 -11.02 -2.21
C ASP A 202 23.39 -10.13 -3.28
N TYR A 203 24.08 -9.90 -4.37
CA TYR A 203 23.61 -9.11 -5.51
C TYR A 203 23.34 -9.97 -6.75
N THR A 204 23.17 -11.29 -6.59
CA THR A 204 22.94 -12.23 -7.71
C THR A 204 21.51 -12.20 -8.25
N PHE A 205 20.57 -11.55 -7.55
CA PHE A 205 19.19 -11.41 -7.99
C PHE A 205 19.08 -10.66 -9.32
N ASP A 206 17.95 -10.92 -10.03
CA ASP A 206 17.62 -10.23 -11.27
C ASP A 206 16.91 -8.90 -10.96
N TYR A 207 17.49 -7.79 -11.43
CA TYR A 207 16.91 -6.46 -11.27
C TYR A 207 15.57 -6.30 -11.99
N GLU A 208 15.38 -6.96 -13.15
CA GLU A 208 14.16 -6.87 -13.95
C GLU A 208 12.94 -7.48 -13.21
N GLN A 209 13.17 -8.40 -12.27
CA GLN A 209 12.12 -9.04 -11.47
C GLN A 209 11.82 -8.32 -10.14
N GLN A 210 12.53 -7.23 -9.83
CA GLN A 210 12.35 -6.54 -8.56
C GLN A 210 11.30 -5.42 -8.68
N PRO A 211 10.50 -5.19 -7.63
CA PRO A 211 9.57 -4.07 -7.62
C PRO A 211 10.29 -2.73 -7.79
N SER A 212 9.81 -1.87 -8.70
CA SER A 212 10.40 -0.56 -9.00
C SER A 212 10.61 0.31 -7.77
N ARG A 213 9.66 0.31 -6.84
CA ARG A 213 9.76 1.07 -5.60
C ARG A 213 10.89 0.58 -4.68
N ALA A 214 11.19 -0.73 -4.68
CA ALA A 214 12.34 -1.28 -3.97
C ALA A 214 13.65 -0.91 -4.68
N LEU A 215 13.69 -0.98 -6.01
CA LEU A 215 14.84 -0.54 -6.81
C LEU A 215 15.14 0.94 -6.57
N PHE A 216 14.12 1.79 -6.60
CA PHE A 216 14.27 3.22 -6.33
C PHE A 216 14.75 3.49 -4.90
N LYS A 217 14.18 2.81 -3.89
CA LYS A 217 14.55 2.96 -2.49
C LYS A 217 16.01 2.57 -2.20
N TYR A 218 16.49 1.51 -2.82
CA TYR A 218 17.81 0.94 -2.54
C TYR A 218 18.88 1.29 -3.59
N LYS A 219 18.60 2.19 -4.54
CA LYS A 219 19.48 2.61 -5.63
C LYS A 219 20.92 2.88 -5.20
N GLN A 220 21.11 3.56 -4.06
CA GLN A 220 22.45 3.87 -3.56
C GLN A 220 23.25 2.63 -3.11
N ALA A 221 22.56 1.61 -2.59
CA ALA A 221 23.20 0.35 -2.23
C ALA A 221 23.68 -0.39 -3.48
N PHE A 222 22.89 -0.38 -4.56
CA PHE A 222 23.27 -1.00 -5.84
C PHE A 222 24.45 -0.28 -6.48
N TRP A 223 24.43 1.06 -6.56
CA TRP A 223 25.56 1.83 -7.08
C TRP A 223 26.84 1.60 -6.30
N ARG A 224 26.76 1.38 -5.00
CA ARG A 224 27.92 1.16 -4.15
C ARG A 224 28.50 -0.24 -4.26
N ASN A 225 27.66 -1.25 -4.39
CA ASN A 225 28.07 -2.65 -4.22
C ASN A 225 27.93 -3.51 -5.49
N ASP A 226 27.17 -3.07 -6.51
CA ASP A 226 26.92 -3.83 -7.76
C ASP A 226 26.79 -2.88 -8.97
N ARG A 227 27.74 -1.93 -9.07
CA ARG A 227 27.66 -0.81 -10.01
C ARG A 227 27.50 -1.24 -11.47
N GLU A 228 28.28 -2.22 -11.91
CA GLU A 228 28.31 -2.65 -13.31
C GLU A 228 26.99 -3.28 -13.74
N ARG A 229 26.46 -4.23 -12.96
CA ARG A 229 25.20 -4.90 -13.27
C ARG A 229 24.02 -3.94 -13.17
N TYR A 230 24.02 -3.06 -12.16
CA TYR A 230 22.98 -2.07 -12.00
C TYR A 230 22.99 -1.03 -13.14
N ALA A 231 24.17 -0.56 -13.58
CA ALA A 231 24.28 0.33 -14.75
C ALA A 231 23.82 -0.35 -16.04
N ALA A 232 24.18 -1.62 -16.25
CA ALA A 232 23.72 -2.40 -17.40
C ALA A 232 22.17 -2.57 -17.40
N PHE A 233 21.59 -2.83 -16.22
CA PHE A 233 20.13 -2.89 -16.05
C PHE A 233 19.46 -1.56 -16.42
N LEU A 234 19.96 -0.44 -15.90
CA LEU A 234 19.40 0.89 -16.21
C LEU A 234 19.49 1.24 -17.70
N SER A 235 20.58 0.86 -18.37
CA SER A 235 20.73 1.07 -19.80
C SER A 235 19.70 0.27 -20.60
N LYS A 236 19.43 -0.96 -20.19
CA LYS A 236 18.38 -1.79 -20.78
C LYS A 236 16.98 -1.22 -20.51
N ALA A 237 16.72 -0.78 -19.28
CA ALA A 237 15.45 -0.19 -18.88
C ALA A 237 15.15 1.13 -19.61
N ALA A 238 16.17 1.92 -19.91
CA ALA A 238 16.03 3.13 -20.72
C ALA A 238 15.66 2.83 -22.19
N ALA A 239 16.10 1.68 -22.70
CA ALA A 239 15.79 1.24 -24.07
C ALA A 239 14.43 0.50 -24.15
N ASP A 240 14.02 -0.17 -23.09
CA ASP A 240 12.78 -0.95 -23.00
C ASP A 240 12.03 -0.62 -21.70
N LYS A 241 11.01 0.21 -21.83
CA LYS A 241 10.20 0.73 -20.69
C LYS A 241 9.57 -0.38 -19.83
N ALA A 242 9.23 -1.54 -20.43
CA ALA A 242 8.60 -2.64 -19.71
C ALA A 242 9.49 -3.27 -18.61
N LYS A 243 10.81 -3.01 -18.65
CA LYS A 243 11.77 -3.65 -17.72
C LYS A 243 11.90 -2.96 -16.37
N LEU A 244 11.48 -1.70 -16.26
CA LEU A 244 11.65 -0.96 -15.00
C LEU A 244 10.41 -0.96 -14.11
N HIS A 245 9.25 -1.41 -14.60
CA HIS A 245 7.99 -1.46 -13.85
C HIS A 245 7.69 -0.16 -13.07
N ALA A 246 7.80 0.99 -13.74
CA ALA A 246 7.69 2.31 -13.10
C ALA A 246 6.23 2.70 -12.74
N ASP A 247 5.26 1.82 -12.96
CA ASP A 247 3.82 2.03 -12.78
C ASP A 247 3.44 2.49 -11.36
N HIS A 248 4.28 2.16 -10.36
CA HIS A 248 4.01 2.45 -8.95
C HIS A 248 4.88 3.59 -8.40
N VAL A 249 5.63 4.29 -9.25
CA VAL A 249 6.42 5.47 -8.89
C VAL A 249 5.65 6.71 -9.30
N ALA A 250 5.32 7.59 -8.35
CA ALA A 250 4.63 8.83 -8.68
C ALA A 250 5.62 9.86 -9.27
N PRO A 251 5.20 10.70 -10.26
CA PRO A 251 6.07 11.71 -10.87
C PRO A 251 6.78 12.60 -9.86
N TYR A 252 6.08 13.01 -8.78
CA TYR A 252 6.67 13.84 -7.74
C TYR A 252 7.84 13.16 -6.98
N GLU A 253 7.84 11.84 -6.87
CA GLU A 253 8.92 11.08 -6.22
C GLU A 253 10.24 11.18 -7.02
N LEU A 254 10.15 11.39 -8.33
CA LEU A 254 11.30 11.58 -9.22
C LEU A 254 11.81 13.03 -9.20
N ILE A 255 10.93 13.99 -8.92
CA ILE A 255 11.27 15.41 -8.84
C ILE A 255 11.83 15.76 -7.45
N GLN A 256 11.31 15.13 -6.39
CA GLN A 256 11.68 15.42 -5.01
C GLN A 256 13.19 15.39 -4.71
N PRO A 257 14.02 14.48 -5.26
CA PRO A 257 15.47 14.52 -5.05
C PRO A 257 16.15 15.81 -5.51
N TYR A 258 15.59 16.47 -6.54
CA TYR A 258 16.11 17.75 -7.04
C TYR A 258 15.74 18.94 -6.14
N LEU A 259 14.75 18.78 -5.25
CA LEU A 259 14.25 19.86 -4.43
C LEU A 259 14.95 19.87 -3.07
N GLY A 260 15.51 21.00 -2.71
CA GLY A 260 16.01 21.32 -1.37
C GLY A 260 15.15 22.39 -0.71
N TRP A 261 15.08 22.37 0.62
CA TRP A 261 14.37 23.34 1.43
C TRP A 261 15.32 23.98 2.41
N SER A 262 15.27 25.29 2.54
CA SER A 262 16.00 26.08 3.53
C SER A 262 15.08 27.13 4.14
N ASN A 263 15.55 27.84 5.17
CA ASN A 263 14.79 28.95 5.77
C ASN A 263 14.48 30.07 4.77
N ASN A 264 15.20 30.13 3.64
CA ASN A 264 15.01 31.14 2.59
C ASN A 264 14.18 30.63 1.40
N GLY A 265 13.53 29.47 1.52
CA GLY A 265 12.69 28.89 0.48
C GLY A 265 13.25 27.60 -0.14
N SER A 266 12.65 27.18 -1.25
CA SER A 266 13.08 26.01 -2.01
C SER A 266 14.22 26.35 -2.96
N PHE A 267 15.12 25.39 -3.19
CA PHE A 267 16.23 25.49 -4.16
C PHE A 267 16.41 24.14 -4.88
N LEU A 268 17.06 24.18 -6.03
CA LEU A 268 17.46 22.97 -6.75
C LEU A 268 18.77 22.42 -6.16
N ARG A 269 18.75 21.15 -5.83
CA ARG A 269 19.95 20.40 -5.41
C ARG A 269 20.71 19.94 -6.63
N ASP A 270 22.02 20.02 -6.57
CA ASP A 270 22.86 19.23 -7.46
C ASP A 270 22.94 17.79 -6.95
N ILE A 271 22.53 16.85 -7.79
CA ILE A 271 22.53 15.41 -7.50
C ILE A 271 23.57 14.74 -8.41
N SER A 272 24.08 13.58 -7.96
CA SER A 272 25.13 12.87 -8.70
C SER A 272 24.67 12.42 -10.09
N SER A 273 25.63 12.20 -11.00
CA SER A 273 25.35 11.68 -12.35
C SER A 273 24.65 10.34 -12.31
N GLU A 274 25.01 9.49 -11.34
CA GLU A 274 24.41 8.19 -11.11
C GLU A 274 22.94 8.33 -10.67
N GLU A 275 22.66 9.27 -9.78
CA GLU A 275 21.29 9.53 -9.34
C GLU A 275 20.42 10.08 -10.48
N LYS A 276 20.96 11.02 -11.27
CA LYS A 276 20.31 11.53 -12.49
C LYS A 276 19.98 10.40 -13.47
N ALA A 277 20.91 9.47 -13.69
CA ALA A 277 20.69 8.32 -14.58
C ALA A 277 19.52 7.44 -14.13
N VAL A 278 19.42 7.16 -12.82
CA VAL A 278 18.29 6.37 -12.26
C VAL A 278 16.97 7.10 -12.43
N LEU A 279 16.94 8.39 -12.09
CA LEU A 279 15.71 9.19 -12.19
C LEU A 279 15.23 9.30 -13.63
N ASN A 280 16.15 9.52 -14.58
CA ASN A 280 15.84 9.62 -16.00
C ASN A 280 15.36 8.29 -16.57
N ALA A 281 16.00 7.17 -16.23
CA ALA A 281 15.54 5.83 -16.65
C ALA A 281 14.15 5.51 -16.09
N THR A 282 13.90 5.85 -14.82
CA THR A 282 12.59 5.65 -14.20
C THR A 282 11.53 6.52 -14.87
N TRP A 283 11.82 7.79 -15.14
CA TRP A 283 10.93 8.70 -15.85
C TRP A 283 10.58 8.19 -17.25
N ALA A 284 11.58 7.77 -18.03
CA ALA A 284 11.39 7.22 -19.36
C ALA A 284 10.55 5.93 -19.38
N SER A 285 10.53 5.20 -18.25
CA SER A 285 9.78 3.95 -18.09
C SER A 285 8.39 4.13 -17.47
N MET A 286 8.00 5.36 -17.13
CA MET A 286 6.65 5.63 -16.60
C MET A 286 5.59 5.40 -17.67
N PRO A 287 4.39 4.91 -17.28
CA PRO A 287 3.27 4.83 -18.19
C PRO A 287 2.84 6.24 -18.63
N ASP A 288 2.28 6.33 -19.83
CA ASP A 288 1.63 7.55 -20.28
C ASP A 288 0.26 7.66 -19.59
N PHE A 289 0.19 8.56 -18.61
CA PHE A 289 -1.05 8.81 -17.87
C PHE A 289 -2.06 9.68 -18.64
N GLY A 290 -1.63 10.29 -19.75
CA GLY A 290 -2.48 11.13 -20.58
C GLY A 290 -3.38 10.34 -21.54
N GLY A 291 -2.98 9.15 -21.92
CA GLY A 291 -3.65 8.35 -22.96
C GLY A 291 -3.70 9.06 -24.31
N ASP A 292 -4.37 8.45 -25.31
CA ASP A 292 -4.57 9.01 -26.63
C ASP A 292 -5.77 10.00 -26.70
N GLU A 293 -6.54 10.17 -25.63
CA GLU A 293 -7.74 10.99 -25.59
C GLU A 293 -7.56 12.19 -24.65
N ASN A 294 -7.63 13.40 -25.22
CA ASN A 294 -7.92 14.70 -24.61
C ASN A 294 -7.85 14.81 -23.09
N ALA A 295 -6.73 14.48 -22.48
CA ALA A 295 -6.49 14.79 -21.09
C ALA A 295 -6.29 16.30 -20.97
N LEU A 296 -7.24 16.98 -20.33
CA LEU A 296 -7.04 18.37 -19.91
C LEU A 296 -5.98 18.39 -18.80
N ALA A 297 -4.84 18.94 -19.13
CA ALA A 297 -3.81 19.26 -18.15
C ALA A 297 -4.27 20.43 -17.26
#